data_455169d437812d9e4b2fb16e9859344f
#
_entry.id   455169d437812d9e4b2fb16e9859344f
#
_cell.length_a   1.000
_cell.length_b   1.000
_cell.length_c   1.000
_cell.angle_alpha   90.00
_cell.angle_beta   90.00
_cell.angle_gamma   90.00
#
_symmetry.space_group_name_H-M   'P 1'
#
loop_
_entity.id
_entity.type
_entity.pdbx_description
1 polymer ?
#
loop_
_entity_poly.entity_id
_entity_poly.type
_entity_poly.pdbx_seq_one_letter_code
_entity_poly.pdbx_strand_id
1 'polypeptide(L)'
;IIEHAEFGRNVPDEAMPDEDKMNLGKIYHMGKEEAAGLLLNRQAMASHTFITGSTGTGKSNAVYHLLDEITKNGQTTFLVVEPAKGEYKNVFGNCTDVQVFGTNPRETPLLRMNPFAFPENIHILEHIDRLVEIFNACWPMYAAMPAVLKDAIERSYQKVGWDLRNSESEKGVFPTFFELLDILPGVIEESHYSKDTQSDYVGALCTRVKSLTNGIYGSVLCAEDALTDEALFDRNVIVDLSRVGSMETKSLLMGILVMKLQEYRMCSSGMNSRLRHVTVLEEAHNLLRKTSAEQSQEGANLQGKSVEMLANAIAEMRTYGEGFIIADQAPGLLDMSVIRNTNTKIILRLPDEEDRKLVGKSAALKEAQIDELSKLPLGVA
;
A
#
# COMPACT_ATOMS: atom_id res chain seq x y z
N ILE A 1 1.68 4.60 43.80
CA ILE A 1 2.92 4.29 43.08
C ILE A 1 2.48 3.80 41.71
N ILE A 2 2.87 4.50 40.67
CA ILE A 2 2.64 4.03 39.29
C ILE A 2 3.85 3.16 38.96
N GLU A 3 3.63 1.84 38.83
CA GLU A 3 4.66 0.94 38.37
C GLU A 3 4.80 1.07 36.85
N HIS A 4 6.01 1.27 36.38
CA HIS A 4 6.36 1.29 34.97
C HIS A 4 7.09 0.01 34.59
N ALA A 5 6.79 -0.53 33.40
CA ALA A 5 7.51 -1.67 32.85
C ALA A 5 8.89 -1.25 32.33
N GLU A 6 9.86 -2.14 32.48
CA GLU A 6 11.20 -1.93 31.89
C GLU A 6 11.23 -2.41 30.45
N PHE A 7 11.82 -1.59 29.56
CA PHE A 7 12.14 -1.93 28.20
C PHE A 7 13.67 -2.10 28.05
N GLY A 8 14.08 -3.01 27.17
CA GLY A 8 15.48 -3.18 26.86
C GLY A 8 16.08 -1.94 26.17
N ARG A 9 17.35 -1.66 26.48
CA ARG A 9 18.10 -0.54 25.92
C ARG A 9 19.16 -1.03 24.95
N ASN A 10 18.77 -1.88 24.00
CA ASN A 10 19.71 -2.32 22.98
C ASN A 10 19.97 -1.16 22.02
N VAL A 11 21.09 -0.50 22.21
CA VAL A 11 21.61 0.47 21.25
C VAL A 11 22.26 -0.32 20.10
N PRO A 12 21.94 0.00 18.82
CA PRO A 12 22.62 -0.64 17.69
C PRO A 12 24.13 -0.48 17.78
N ASP A 13 24.84 -1.50 17.29
CA ASP A 13 26.29 -1.61 17.33
C ASP A 13 26.95 -0.36 16.72
N GLU A 14 28.02 0.13 17.35
CA GLU A 14 28.82 1.27 16.88
C GLU A 14 29.47 1.01 15.50
N ALA A 15 29.52 -0.24 15.07
CA ALA A 15 30.07 -0.67 13.76
C ALA A 15 29.23 -0.33 12.55
N MET A 16 28.03 0.30 12.73
CA MET A 16 27.16 0.70 11.62
C MET A 16 27.80 1.87 10.83
N PRO A 17 27.88 1.77 9.47
CA PRO A 17 28.33 2.88 8.64
C PRO A 17 27.54 4.16 8.89
N ASP A 18 28.19 5.31 8.91
CA ASP A 18 27.52 6.60 9.19
C ASP A 18 26.40 6.91 8.19
N GLU A 19 26.57 6.50 6.94
CA GLU A 19 25.55 6.65 5.88
C GLU A 19 24.28 5.85 6.15
N ASP A 20 24.36 4.78 6.94
CA ASP A 20 23.24 3.91 7.28
C ASP A 20 22.61 4.26 8.64
N LYS A 21 23.16 5.21 9.39
CA LYS A 21 22.61 5.66 10.67
C LYS A 21 21.41 6.57 10.48
N MET A 22 20.29 6.22 11.09
CA MET A 22 19.10 7.05 11.21
C MET A 22 18.83 7.33 12.68
N ASN A 23 18.66 8.59 13.05
CA ASN A 23 18.35 8.97 14.42
C ASN A 23 16.84 8.96 14.62
N LEU A 24 16.29 8.02 15.40
CA LEU A 24 14.86 7.93 15.69
C LEU A 24 14.40 8.89 16.80
N GLY A 25 15.31 9.47 17.55
CA GLY A 25 15.03 10.33 18.69
C GLY A 25 15.88 10.01 19.90
N LYS A 26 15.39 10.34 21.07
CA LYS A 26 16.07 10.11 22.34
C LYS A 26 15.39 9.03 23.15
N ILE A 27 16.15 8.34 23.97
CA ILE A 27 15.59 7.41 24.95
C ILE A 27 14.81 8.19 26.00
N TYR A 28 13.55 7.79 26.21
CA TYR A 28 12.69 8.34 27.26
C TYR A 28 12.61 7.35 28.42
N HIS A 29 13.09 7.73 29.58
CA HIS A 29 13.14 6.86 30.76
C HIS A 29 12.77 7.62 32.04
N MET A 30 11.92 7.02 32.87
CA MET A 30 11.46 7.60 34.15
C MET A 30 10.95 9.06 34.03
N GLY A 31 10.20 9.36 32.98
CA GLY A 31 9.63 10.68 32.76
C GLY A 31 10.60 11.73 32.22
N LYS A 32 11.80 11.35 31.77
CA LYS A 32 12.83 12.27 31.26
C LYS A 32 13.48 11.73 29.99
N GLU A 33 13.87 12.65 29.14
CA GLU A 33 14.72 12.34 27.99
C GLU A 33 16.16 12.10 28.47
N GLU A 34 16.77 11.03 27.98
CA GLU A 34 18.20 10.76 28.15
C GLU A 34 19.03 11.45 27.06
N ALA A 35 20.32 11.67 27.32
CA ALA A 35 21.21 12.26 26.33
C ALA A 35 21.51 11.32 25.14
N ALA A 36 21.35 10.00 25.34
CA ALA A 36 21.60 9.02 24.31
C ALA A 36 20.47 9.01 23.25
N GLY A 37 20.88 9.11 21.97
CA GLY A 37 19.99 8.91 20.83
C GLY A 37 19.77 7.42 20.54
N LEU A 38 18.61 7.12 19.99
CA LEU A 38 18.31 5.79 19.44
C LEU A 38 18.59 5.81 17.93
N LEU A 39 19.54 4.97 17.52
CA LEU A 39 19.90 4.82 16.10
C LEU A 39 19.25 3.57 15.51
N LEU A 40 18.73 3.69 14.29
CA LEU A 40 18.27 2.57 13.48
C LEU A 40 19.14 2.46 12.23
N ASN A 41 19.43 1.23 11.82
CA ASN A 41 20.10 0.99 10.55
C ASN A 41 19.12 1.24 9.39
N ARG A 42 19.46 2.16 8.48
CA ARG A 42 18.67 2.48 7.29
C ARG A 42 18.33 1.24 6.48
N GLN A 43 19.28 0.31 6.31
CA GLN A 43 19.07 -0.92 5.57
C GLN A 43 18.01 -1.84 6.20
N ALA A 44 17.78 -1.71 7.52
CA ALA A 44 16.72 -2.45 8.21
C ALA A 44 15.31 -2.05 7.76
N MET A 45 15.15 -0.84 7.18
CA MET A 45 13.87 -0.40 6.63
C MET A 45 13.40 -1.27 5.45
N ALA A 46 14.31 -1.94 4.73
CA ALA A 46 13.95 -2.91 3.69
C ALA A 46 13.16 -4.10 4.25
N SER A 47 13.31 -4.43 5.53
CA SER A 47 12.54 -5.48 6.22
C SER A 47 11.20 -4.99 6.77
N HIS A 48 10.72 -3.87 6.28
CA HIS A 48 9.46 -3.21 6.55
C HIS A 48 9.26 -2.76 8.01
N THR A 49 8.52 -1.70 8.17
CA THR A 49 8.23 -1.08 9.47
C THR A 49 6.72 -0.96 9.66
N PHE A 50 6.24 -1.31 10.83
CA PHE A 50 4.87 -1.06 11.26
C PHE A 50 4.84 0.09 12.26
N ILE A 51 4.01 1.10 12.00
CA ILE A 51 3.82 2.24 12.91
C ILE A 51 2.37 2.29 13.32
N THR A 52 2.12 2.28 14.61
CA THR A 52 0.76 2.36 15.14
C THR A 52 0.66 3.25 16.37
N GLY A 53 -0.52 3.77 16.58
CA GLY A 53 -0.87 4.62 17.72
C GLY A 53 -2.21 5.29 17.49
N SER A 54 -2.96 5.54 18.56
CA SER A 54 -4.26 6.21 18.46
C SER A 54 -4.14 7.62 17.91
N THR A 55 -5.26 8.20 17.52
CA THR A 55 -5.32 9.58 16.99
C THR A 55 -4.67 10.57 17.95
N GLY A 56 -3.84 11.45 17.43
CA GLY A 56 -3.17 12.51 18.20
C GLY A 56 -1.97 12.06 19.04
N THR A 57 -1.48 10.83 18.94
CA THR A 57 -0.32 10.35 19.72
C THR A 57 1.04 10.69 19.10
N GLY A 58 1.07 11.21 17.86
CA GLY A 58 2.30 11.58 17.16
C GLY A 58 2.67 10.64 16.01
N LYS A 59 1.77 9.72 15.59
CA LYS A 59 2.02 8.77 14.48
C LYS A 59 2.51 9.47 13.21
N SER A 60 1.80 10.49 12.71
CA SER A 60 2.21 11.22 11.51
C SER A 60 3.57 11.90 11.69
N ASN A 61 3.85 12.50 12.86
CA ASN A 61 5.16 13.10 13.15
C ASN A 61 6.29 12.06 13.15
N ALA A 62 6.03 10.85 13.64
CA ALA A 62 7.02 9.76 13.59
C ALA A 62 7.32 9.38 12.14
N VAL A 63 6.30 9.30 11.27
CA VAL A 63 6.50 9.04 9.83
C VAL A 63 7.25 10.19 9.17
N TYR A 64 6.90 11.46 9.44
CA TYR A 64 7.62 12.62 8.88
C TYR A 64 9.09 12.59 9.26
N HIS A 65 9.39 12.31 10.53
CA HIS A 65 10.76 12.21 11.00
C HIS A 65 11.54 11.07 10.31
N LEU A 66 10.91 9.90 10.14
CA LEU A 66 11.51 8.79 9.40
C LEU A 66 11.80 9.15 7.94
N LEU A 67 10.89 9.81 7.25
CA LEU A 67 11.09 10.22 5.87
C LEU A 67 12.24 11.23 5.74
N ASP A 68 12.35 12.19 6.65
CA ASP A 68 13.47 13.11 6.72
C ASP A 68 14.80 12.35 6.94
N GLU A 69 14.85 11.42 7.89
CA GLU A 69 16.03 10.60 8.15
C GLU A 69 16.39 9.68 6.97
N ILE A 70 15.40 9.10 6.29
CA ILE A 70 15.59 8.21 5.15
C ILE A 70 16.26 8.96 3.99
N THR A 71 15.85 10.18 3.71
CA THR A 71 16.32 10.95 2.55
C THR A 71 17.66 11.65 2.79
N LYS A 72 18.15 11.75 4.03
CA LYS A 72 19.41 12.44 4.37
C LYS A 72 20.65 11.94 3.64
N ASN A 73 20.66 10.68 3.21
CA ASN A 73 21.79 10.14 2.46
C ASN A 73 21.79 10.56 0.96
N GLY A 74 20.71 11.20 0.48
CA GLY A 74 20.57 11.62 -0.92
C GLY A 74 20.43 10.47 -1.94
N GLN A 75 20.33 9.23 -1.48
CA GLN A 75 20.28 8.04 -2.33
C GLN A 75 18.95 7.27 -2.20
N THR A 76 18.26 7.43 -1.08
CA THR A 76 17.00 6.74 -0.82
C THR A 76 15.85 7.73 -1.03
N THR A 77 14.87 7.34 -1.83
CA THR A 77 13.66 8.13 -2.11
C THR A 77 12.44 7.50 -1.46
N PHE A 78 11.29 8.17 -1.53
CA PHE A 78 10.06 7.65 -0.94
C PHE A 78 8.82 7.90 -1.79
N LEU A 79 7.84 7.01 -1.63
CA LEU A 79 6.46 7.21 -2.03
C LEU A 79 5.57 7.25 -0.77
N VAL A 80 4.73 8.25 -0.62
CA VAL A 80 3.67 8.28 0.39
C VAL A 80 2.32 8.12 -0.30
N VAL A 81 1.54 7.12 0.10
CA VAL A 81 0.14 6.97 -0.31
C VAL A 81 -0.74 7.36 0.86
N GLU A 82 -1.39 8.51 0.77
CA GLU A 82 -2.19 9.12 1.82
C GLU A 82 -3.69 9.09 1.48
N PRO A 83 -4.47 8.13 2.00
CA PRO A 83 -5.90 8.00 1.70
C PRO A 83 -6.79 8.94 2.54
N ALA A 84 -6.23 9.58 3.57
CA ALA A 84 -6.96 10.44 4.49
C ALA A 84 -6.18 11.73 4.77
N LYS A 85 -6.85 12.77 5.24
CA LYS A 85 -6.34 14.05 5.72
C LYS A 85 -5.64 14.95 4.69
N GLY A 86 -4.73 14.45 3.83
CA GLY A 86 -3.95 15.26 2.88
C GLY A 86 -2.92 16.16 3.56
N GLU A 87 -2.29 15.69 4.66
CA GLU A 87 -1.36 16.48 5.48
C GLU A 87 0.06 16.46 4.95
N TYR A 88 0.51 15.37 4.31
CA TYR A 88 1.88 15.22 3.82
C TYR A 88 2.28 16.29 2.80
N LYS A 89 1.36 16.66 1.90
CA LYS A 89 1.60 17.75 0.94
C LYS A 89 1.85 19.11 1.61
N ASN A 90 1.32 19.32 2.82
CA ASN A 90 1.53 20.56 3.57
C ASN A 90 2.91 20.57 4.26
N VAL A 91 3.42 19.39 4.63
CA VAL A 91 4.73 19.26 5.28
C VAL A 91 5.86 19.27 4.26
N PHE A 92 5.75 18.49 3.19
CA PHE A 92 6.82 18.27 2.22
C PHE A 92 6.59 18.94 0.86
N GLY A 93 5.40 19.44 0.56
CA GLY A 93 5.04 19.95 -0.77
C GLY A 93 5.81 21.21 -1.21
N ASN A 94 6.51 21.88 -0.29
CA ASN A 94 7.40 23.00 -0.60
C ASN A 94 8.87 22.57 -0.81
N CYS A 95 9.19 21.29 -0.60
CA CYS A 95 10.51 20.75 -0.88
C CYS A 95 10.68 20.62 -2.40
N THR A 96 11.78 21.13 -2.94
CA THR A 96 12.02 21.16 -4.39
C THR A 96 12.21 19.79 -5.02
N ASP A 97 12.57 18.80 -4.21
CA ASP A 97 12.81 17.40 -4.57
C ASP A 97 11.60 16.49 -4.34
N VAL A 98 10.45 17.03 -3.90
CA VAL A 98 9.22 16.28 -3.65
C VAL A 98 8.15 16.65 -4.67
N GLN A 99 7.58 15.63 -5.31
CA GLN A 99 6.46 15.78 -6.22
C GLN A 99 5.16 15.36 -5.52
N VAL A 100 4.08 16.10 -5.75
CA VAL A 100 2.77 15.79 -5.18
C VAL A 100 1.79 15.54 -6.30
N PHE A 101 1.14 14.39 -6.29
CA PHE A 101 0.05 14.04 -7.20
C PHE A 101 -1.22 13.74 -6.39
N GLY A 102 -2.38 13.95 -7.01
CA GLY A 102 -3.65 13.65 -6.34
C GLY A 102 -4.80 13.48 -7.31
N THR A 103 -6.00 13.51 -6.78
CA THR A 103 -7.25 13.34 -7.54
C THR A 103 -8.06 14.62 -7.68
N ASN A 104 -7.55 15.75 -7.20
CA ASN A 104 -8.19 17.06 -7.35
C ASN A 104 -7.27 18.02 -8.11
N PRO A 105 -7.58 18.35 -9.41
CA PRO A 105 -6.71 19.18 -10.23
C PRO A 105 -6.65 20.65 -9.78
N ARG A 106 -7.49 21.06 -8.82
CA ARG A 106 -7.44 22.41 -8.22
C ARG A 106 -6.40 22.52 -7.10
N GLU A 107 -5.95 21.38 -6.56
CA GLU A 107 -5.00 21.34 -5.44
C GLU A 107 -3.64 20.79 -5.86
N THR A 108 -3.62 19.80 -6.75
CA THR A 108 -2.41 19.09 -7.17
C THR A 108 -2.47 18.70 -8.64
N PRO A 109 -1.34 18.48 -9.32
CA PRO A 109 -1.31 17.70 -10.55
C PRO A 109 -2.02 16.36 -10.38
N LEU A 110 -2.68 15.89 -11.45
CA LEU A 110 -3.42 14.62 -11.39
C LEU A 110 -2.48 13.42 -11.36
N LEU A 111 -2.83 12.43 -10.54
CA LEU A 111 -2.25 11.10 -10.56
C LEU A 111 -2.74 10.35 -11.80
N ARG A 112 -2.07 10.54 -12.93
CA ARG A 112 -2.45 9.92 -14.19
C ARG A 112 -1.81 8.54 -14.29
N MET A 113 -2.63 7.51 -14.36
CA MET A 113 -2.21 6.11 -14.46
C MET A 113 -3.02 5.37 -15.52
N ASN A 114 -2.43 4.34 -16.08
CA ASN A 114 -3.16 3.28 -16.75
C ASN A 114 -2.86 1.95 -16.03
N PRO A 115 -3.83 1.37 -15.30
CA PRO A 115 -3.64 0.12 -14.59
C PRO A 115 -3.33 -1.08 -15.48
N PHE A 116 -3.63 -0.99 -16.76
CA PHE A 116 -3.38 -2.05 -17.75
C PHE A 116 -1.97 -1.98 -18.36
N ALA A 117 -1.23 -0.87 -18.14
CA ALA A 117 0.14 -0.75 -18.60
C ALA A 117 1.10 -1.44 -17.63
N PHE A 118 2.02 -2.23 -18.18
CA PHE A 118 3.01 -3.00 -17.43
C PHE A 118 4.40 -2.89 -18.09
N PRO A 119 5.50 -3.13 -17.33
CA PRO A 119 6.86 -3.11 -17.88
C PRO A 119 7.10 -4.22 -18.89
N GLU A 120 7.95 -3.96 -19.88
CA GLU A 120 8.26 -4.87 -21.01
C GLU A 120 8.70 -6.27 -20.58
N ASN A 121 9.40 -6.40 -19.46
CA ASN A 121 9.89 -7.69 -18.95
C ASN A 121 8.87 -8.49 -18.13
N ILE A 122 7.65 -7.99 -17.99
CA ILE A 122 6.54 -8.72 -17.36
C ILE A 122 5.69 -9.37 -18.45
N HIS A 123 5.36 -10.65 -18.28
CA HIS A 123 4.45 -11.31 -19.20
C HIS A 123 3.01 -10.84 -18.97
N ILE A 124 2.26 -10.58 -20.03
CA ILE A 124 0.89 -10.07 -19.98
C ILE A 124 -0.03 -10.88 -19.05
N LEU A 125 0.10 -12.21 -19.05
CA LEU A 125 -0.73 -13.07 -18.18
C LEU A 125 -0.37 -12.92 -16.70
N GLU A 126 0.92 -12.69 -16.37
CA GLU A 126 1.32 -12.39 -14.99
C GLU A 126 0.74 -11.06 -14.52
N HIS A 127 0.77 -10.04 -15.38
CA HIS A 127 0.17 -8.75 -15.08
C HIS A 127 -1.35 -8.86 -14.89
N ILE A 128 -2.05 -9.57 -15.78
CA ILE A 128 -3.50 -9.78 -15.68
C ILE A 128 -3.85 -10.50 -14.39
N ASP A 129 -3.11 -11.53 -14.01
CA ASP A 129 -3.35 -12.26 -12.75
C ASP A 129 -3.20 -11.33 -11.54
N ARG A 130 -2.15 -10.51 -11.47
CA ARG A 130 -1.96 -9.53 -10.39
C ARG A 130 -3.08 -8.49 -10.38
N LEU A 131 -3.46 -7.96 -11.54
CA LEU A 131 -4.53 -6.98 -11.63
C LEU A 131 -5.88 -7.55 -11.14
N VAL A 132 -6.20 -8.80 -11.49
CA VAL A 132 -7.39 -9.49 -11.00
C VAL A 132 -7.34 -9.68 -9.48
N GLU A 133 -6.17 -10.02 -8.92
CA GLU A 133 -6.02 -10.13 -7.46
C GLU A 133 -6.23 -8.78 -6.75
N ILE A 134 -5.81 -7.66 -7.36
CA ILE A 134 -6.12 -6.33 -6.83
C ILE A 134 -7.63 -6.07 -6.82
N PHE A 135 -8.34 -6.42 -7.89
CA PHE A 135 -9.80 -6.32 -7.90
C PHE A 135 -10.45 -7.20 -6.84
N ASN A 136 -9.98 -8.44 -6.67
CA ASN A 136 -10.49 -9.37 -5.65
C ASN A 136 -10.26 -8.84 -4.23
N ALA A 137 -9.13 -8.17 -3.98
CA ALA A 137 -8.84 -7.56 -2.68
C ALA A 137 -9.72 -6.33 -2.39
N CYS A 138 -10.02 -5.52 -3.42
CA CYS A 138 -10.67 -4.23 -3.27
C CYS A 138 -12.20 -4.26 -3.46
N TRP A 139 -12.72 -5.22 -4.23
CA TRP A 139 -14.13 -5.34 -4.55
C TRP A 139 -14.75 -6.57 -3.92
N PRO A 140 -15.98 -6.49 -3.41
CA PRO A 140 -16.73 -7.68 -3.02
C PRO A 140 -17.08 -8.48 -4.27
N MET A 141 -16.33 -9.55 -4.51
CA MET A 141 -16.53 -10.50 -5.60
C MET A 141 -17.05 -11.81 -5.07
N TYR A 142 -17.93 -12.46 -5.83
CA TYR A 142 -18.49 -13.77 -5.46
C TYR A 142 -18.67 -14.66 -6.69
N ALA A 143 -18.76 -15.95 -6.45
CA ALA A 143 -18.94 -16.98 -7.46
C ALA A 143 -17.95 -16.85 -8.63
N ALA A 144 -18.43 -16.71 -9.85
CA ALA A 144 -17.61 -16.67 -11.06
C ALA A 144 -17.22 -15.24 -11.49
N MET A 145 -17.56 -14.19 -10.73
CA MET A 145 -17.21 -12.81 -11.08
C MET A 145 -15.72 -12.60 -11.39
N PRO A 146 -14.76 -13.15 -10.61
CA PRO A 146 -13.34 -13.00 -10.93
C PRO A 146 -12.96 -13.62 -12.28
N ALA A 147 -13.52 -14.76 -12.62
CA ALA A 147 -13.25 -15.42 -13.91
C ALA A 147 -13.83 -14.64 -15.09
N VAL A 148 -15.03 -14.10 -14.94
CA VAL A 148 -15.68 -13.24 -15.95
C VAL A 148 -14.89 -11.95 -16.15
N LEU A 149 -14.44 -11.33 -15.06
CA LEU A 149 -13.61 -10.12 -15.13
C LEU A 149 -12.27 -10.40 -15.80
N LYS A 150 -11.62 -11.52 -15.47
CA LYS A 150 -10.36 -11.94 -16.09
C LYS A 150 -10.52 -12.12 -17.60
N ASP A 151 -11.54 -12.87 -18.06
CA ASP A 151 -11.83 -13.06 -19.49
C ASP A 151 -12.07 -11.71 -20.21
N ALA A 152 -12.82 -10.80 -19.58
CA ALA A 152 -13.04 -9.47 -20.15
C ALA A 152 -11.75 -8.63 -20.25
N ILE A 153 -10.86 -8.72 -19.27
CA ILE A 153 -9.55 -8.07 -19.30
C ILE A 153 -8.69 -8.66 -20.44
N GLU A 154 -8.60 -9.98 -20.54
CA GLU A 154 -7.87 -10.67 -21.61
C GLU A 154 -8.36 -10.23 -23.00
N ARG A 155 -9.68 -10.21 -23.22
CA ARG A 155 -10.27 -9.72 -24.47
C ARG A 155 -10.04 -8.23 -24.71
N SER A 156 -9.91 -7.42 -23.67
CA SER A 156 -9.60 -6.00 -23.82
C SER A 156 -8.19 -5.81 -24.40
N TYR A 157 -7.23 -6.60 -23.97
CA TYR A 157 -5.89 -6.61 -24.55
C TYR A 157 -5.89 -7.11 -26.00
N GLN A 158 -6.60 -8.20 -26.28
CA GLN A 158 -6.71 -8.73 -27.66
C GLN A 158 -7.35 -7.70 -28.59
N LYS A 159 -8.37 -6.95 -28.14
CA LYS A 159 -9.04 -5.90 -28.93
C LYS A 159 -8.08 -4.81 -29.38
N VAL A 160 -7.11 -4.43 -28.57
CA VAL A 160 -6.11 -3.41 -28.92
C VAL A 160 -4.86 -3.98 -29.58
N GLY A 161 -4.84 -5.30 -29.87
CA GLY A 161 -3.82 -5.95 -30.72
C GLY A 161 -2.72 -6.68 -29.95
N TRP A 162 -2.94 -7.08 -28.68
CA TRP A 162 -2.01 -7.93 -27.96
C TRP A 162 -2.21 -9.41 -28.24
N ASP A 163 -1.11 -10.12 -28.47
CA ASP A 163 -1.05 -11.58 -28.41
C ASP A 163 -0.75 -12.01 -26.97
N LEU A 164 -1.74 -12.61 -26.33
CA LEU A 164 -1.63 -13.07 -24.93
C LEU A 164 -0.61 -14.20 -24.75
N ARG A 165 -0.37 -15.01 -25.78
CA ARG A 165 0.54 -16.15 -25.69
C ARG A 165 1.99 -15.73 -25.69
N ASN A 166 2.33 -14.79 -26.57
CA ASN A 166 3.70 -14.33 -26.76
C ASN A 166 3.99 -13.06 -25.95
N SER A 167 2.96 -12.43 -25.37
CA SER A 167 3.06 -11.13 -24.67
C SER A 167 3.59 -10.02 -25.57
N GLU A 168 3.14 -9.98 -26.83
CA GLU A 168 3.59 -9.04 -27.84
C GLU A 168 2.44 -8.20 -28.38
N SER A 169 2.73 -6.99 -28.80
CA SER A 169 1.80 -6.11 -29.51
C SER A 169 2.50 -5.33 -30.60
N GLU A 170 1.95 -5.33 -31.81
CA GLU A 170 2.48 -4.54 -32.94
C GLU A 170 2.44 -3.03 -32.66
N LYS A 171 1.44 -2.57 -31.90
CA LYS A 171 1.21 -1.15 -31.65
C LYS A 171 1.72 -0.66 -30.29
N GLY A 172 2.00 -1.57 -29.36
CA GLY A 172 2.38 -1.24 -28.00
C GLY A 172 1.34 -0.43 -27.19
N VAL A 173 0.06 -0.45 -27.65
CA VAL A 173 -1.04 0.28 -27.00
C VAL A 173 -1.66 -0.61 -25.94
N PHE A 174 -1.83 -0.09 -24.74
CA PHE A 174 -2.53 -0.78 -23.67
C PHE A 174 -4.02 -0.42 -23.66
N PRO A 175 -4.92 -1.37 -23.31
CA PRO A 175 -6.32 -1.03 -23.08
C PRO A 175 -6.45 -0.10 -21.87
N THR A 176 -7.65 0.42 -21.66
CA THR A 176 -8.05 1.19 -20.49
C THR A 176 -9.36 0.62 -19.92
N PHE A 177 -9.89 1.22 -18.88
CA PHE A 177 -11.23 0.86 -18.39
C PHE A 177 -12.33 1.15 -19.43
N PHE A 178 -12.10 1.96 -20.46
CA PHE A 178 -13.06 2.15 -21.54
C PHE A 178 -13.23 0.88 -22.38
N GLU A 179 -12.11 0.23 -22.77
CA GLU A 179 -12.15 -1.03 -23.51
C GLU A 179 -12.76 -2.15 -22.68
N LEU A 180 -12.42 -2.20 -21.38
CA LEU A 180 -13.01 -3.17 -20.45
C LEU A 180 -14.53 -2.98 -20.31
N LEU A 181 -15.01 -1.75 -20.17
CA LEU A 181 -16.43 -1.43 -20.06
C LEU A 181 -17.21 -1.82 -21.32
N ASP A 182 -16.60 -1.68 -22.50
CA ASP A 182 -17.21 -2.04 -23.78
C ASP A 182 -17.33 -3.55 -23.97
N ILE A 183 -16.35 -4.32 -23.48
CA ILE A 183 -16.29 -5.78 -23.66
C ILE A 183 -17.08 -6.54 -22.60
N LEU A 184 -17.04 -6.07 -21.36
CA LEU A 184 -17.56 -6.79 -20.20
C LEU A 184 -19.02 -7.26 -20.32
N PRO A 185 -19.99 -6.46 -20.84
CA PRO A 185 -21.35 -6.91 -21.04
C PRO A 185 -21.47 -8.13 -21.97
N GLY A 186 -20.70 -8.14 -23.06
CA GLY A 186 -20.69 -9.26 -24.02
C GLY A 186 -20.15 -10.55 -23.40
N VAL A 187 -19.08 -10.47 -22.61
CA VAL A 187 -18.53 -11.63 -21.89
C VAL A 187 -19.55 -12.20 -20.90
N ILE A 188 -20.27 -11.33 -20.19
CA ILE A 188 -21.32 -11.76 -19.27
C ILE A 188 -22.47 -12.44 -20.02
N GLU A 189 -22.90 -11.90 -21.16
CA GLU A 189 -23.98 -12.44 -21.98
C GLU A 189 -23.61 -13.81 -22.59
N GLU A 190 -22.36 -13.99 -23.03
CA GLU A 190 -21.83 -15.25 -23.54
C GLU A 190 -21.67 -16.33 -22.46
N SER A 191 -21.65 -15.93 -21.19
CA SER A 191 -21.54 -16.88 -20.09
C SER A 191 -22.77 -17.78 -19.99
N HIS A 192 -22.58 -19.06 -19.63
CA HIS A 192 -23.66 -20.04 -19.48
C HIS A 192 -24.42 -19.91 -18.15
N TYR A 193 -24.40 -18.75 -17.49
CA TYR A 193 -25.13 -18.50 -16.26
C TYR A 193 -26.61 -18.15 -16.55
N SER A 194 -27.44 -18.29 -15.52
CA SER A 194 -28.86 -17.89 -15.61
C SER A 194 -28.97 -16.38 -15.90
N LYS A 195 -30.06 -15.96 -16.51
CA LYS A 195 -30.28 -14.52 -16.81
C LYS A 195 -30.28 -13.65 -15.56
N ASP A 196 -30.76 -14.15 -14.43
CA ASP A 196 -30.72 -13.43 -13.16
C ASP A 196 -29.27 -13.22 -12.71
N THR A 197 -28.44 -14.26 -12.75
CA THR A 197 -27.00 -14.15 -12.43
C THR A 197 -26.27 -13.21 -13.39
N GLN A 198 -26.58 -13.25 -14.69
CA GLN A 198 -26.01 -12.32 -15.67
C GLN A 198 -26.38 -10.86 -15.34
N SER A 199 -27.64 -10.61 -14.99
CA SER A 199 -28.11 -9.28 -14.57
C SER A 199 -27.39 -8.79 -13.32
N ASP A 200 -27.18 -9.66 -12.34
CA ASP A 200 -26.43 -9.33 -11.12
C ASP A 200 -24.97 -8.98 -11.44
N TYR A 201 -24.33 -9.73 -12.34
CA TYR A 201 -22.94 -9.46 -12.75
C TYR A 201 -22.82 -8.15 -13.53
N VAL A 202 -23.77 -7.87 -14.45
CA VAL A 202 -23.82 -6.56 -15.14
C VAL A 202 -24.00 -5.45 -14.11
N GLY A 203 -24.94 -5.57 -13.19
CA GLY A 203 -25.19 -4.60 -12.13
C GLY A 203 -23.96 -4.35 -11.26
N ALA A 204 -23.25 -5.40 -10.87
CA ALA A 204 -22.10 -5.32 -9.98
C ALA A 204 -20.82 -4.87 -10.69
N LEU A 205 -20.42 -5.55 -11.78
CA LEU A 205 -19.13 -5.31 -12.43
C LEU A 205 -19.15 -4.10 -13.36
N CYS A 206 -20.14 -4.03 -14.27
CA CYS A 206 -20.19 -2.92 -15.25
C CYS A 206 -20.42 -1.58 -14.55
N THR A 207 -21.20 -1.53 -13.48
CA THR A 207 -21.43 -0.30 -12.72
C THR A 207 -20.15 0.18 -12.05
N ARG A 208 -19.36 -0.74 -11.44
CA ARG A 208 -18.06 -0.40 -10.85
C ARG A 208 -17.08 0.10 -11.90
N VAL A 209 -16.88 -0.65 -12.98
CA VAL A 209 -15.98 -0.25 -14.08
C VAL A 209 -16.41 1.10 -14.65
N LYS A 210 -17.71 1.30 -14.89
CA LYS A 210 -18.25 2.59 -15.38
C LYS A 210 -17.93 3.75 -14.43
N SER A 211 -17.97 3.54 -13.13
CA SER A 211 -17.63 4.59 -12.16
C SER A 211 -16.17 5.04 -12.26
N LEU A 212 -15.27 4.16 -12.72
CA LEU A 212 -13.84 4.45 -12.91
C LEU A 212 -13.55 5.18 -14.23
N THR A 213 -14.48 5.18 -15.19
CA THR A 213 -14.34 5.91 -16.46
C THR A 213 -14.94 7.31 -16.42
N ASN A 214 -15.71 7.64 -15.38
CA ASN A 214 -16.45 8.89 -15.30
C ASN A 214 -15.63 10.01 -14.63
N GLY A 215 -15.79 11.24 -15.20
CA GLY A 215 -15.28 12.47 -14.60
C GLY A 215 -13.80 12.41 -14.28
N ILE A 216 -13.43 12.78 -13.05
CA ILE A 216 -12.03 12.86 -12.63
C ILE A 216 -11.34 11.48 -12.57
N TYR A 217 -12.08 10.41 -12.26
CA TYR A 217 -11.52 9.07 -12.20
C TYR A 217 -11.12 8.56 -13.58
N GLY A 218 -11.86 8.91 -14.63
CA GLY A 218 -11.46 8.64 -16.01
C GLY A 218 -10.14 9.33 -16.36
N SER A 219 -9.94 10.57 -15.94
CA SER A 219 -8.68 11.29 -16.15
C SER A 219 -7.51 10.73 -15.32
N VAL A 220 -7.79 10.07 -14.21
CA VAL A 220 -6.77 9.45 -13.33
C VAL A 220 -6.41 8.04 -13.81
N LEU A 221 -7.40 7.22 -14.18
CA LEU A 221 -7.24 5.78 -14.40
C LEU A 221 -7.26 5.34 -15.87
N CYS A 222 -7.64 6.23 -16.78
CA CYS A 222 -7.70 5.96 -18.22
C CYS A 222 -6.80 6.94 -19.00
N ALA A 223 -5.70 7.38 -18.40
CA ALA A 223 -4.82 8.37 -19.00
C ALA A 223 -3.97 7.76 -20.11
N GLU A 224 -3.98 8.37 -21.30
CA GLU A 224 -3.05 8.03 -22.38
C GLU A 224 -1.64 8.55 -22.07
N ASP A 225 -1.54 9.71 -21.41
CA ASP A 225 -0.30 10.35 -20.93
C ASP A 225 -0.05 10.02 -19.45
N ALA A 226 -0.08 8.74 -19.11
CA ALA A 226 0.18 8.27 -17.75
C ALA A 226 1.59 8.66 -17.28
N LEU A 227 1.72 8.89 -15.96
CA LEU A 227 3.01 9.07 -15.31
C LEU A 227 3.86 7.81 -15.52
N THR A 228 5.15 8.00 -15.78
CA THR A 228 6.08 6.87 -15.89
C THR A 228 6.35 6.27 -14.51
N ASP A 229 6.74 4.99 -14.49
CA ASP A 229 7.04 4.30 -13.25
C ASP A 229 8.25 4.93 -12.53
N GLU A 230 9.25 5.44 -13.28
CA GLU A 230 10.39 6.19 -12.72
C GLU A 230 9.93 7.50 -12.04
N ALA A 231 8.95 8.17 -12.59
CA ALA A 231 8.42 9.41 -12.01
C ALA A 231 7.69 9.15 -10.68
N LEU A 232 7.07 7.97 -10.54
CA LEU A 232 6.34 7.57 -9.34
C LEU A 232 7.23 6.89 -8.29
N PHE A 233 8.23 6.10 -8.70
CA PHE A 233 8.90 5.16 -7.81
C PHE A 233 10.41 5.37 -7.64
N ASP A 234 11.04 6.29 -8.39
CA ASP A 234 12.45 6.62 -8.21
C ASP A 234 12.69 8.05 -7.71
N ARG A 235 11.62 8.72 -7.28
CA ARG A 235 11.65 10.09 -6.74
C ARG A 235 10.91 10.15 -5.40
N ASN A 236 11.03 11.29 -4.71
CA ASN A 236 10.19 11.58 -3.56
C ASN A 236 8.81 12.00 -4.04
N VAL A 237 7.81 11.16 -3.80
CA VAL A 237 6.45 11.37 -4.29
C VAL A 237 5.44 11.27 -3.16
N ILE A 238 4.45 12.15 -3.18
CA ILE A 238 3.26 12.09 -2.32
C ILE A 238 2.05 11.91 -3.23
N VAL A 239 1.27 10.87 -2.97
CA VAL A 239 -0.02 10.62 -3.62
C VAL A 239 -1.13 10.92 -2.62
N ASP A 240 -1.82 12.03 -2.84
CA ASP A 240 -2.94 12.48 -2.01
C ASP A 240 -4.26 11.92 -2.55
N LEU A 241 -4.81 10.93 -1.86
CA LEU A 241 -6.11 10.32 -2.14
C LEU A 241 -7.20 10.81 -1.17
N SER A 242 -6.94 11.83 -0.36
CA SER A 242 -7.87 12.31 0.67
C SER A 242 -9.21 12.80 0.10
N ARG A 243 -9.23 13.23 -1.16
CA ARG A 243 -10.43 13.70 -1.86
C ARG A 243 -11.25 12.59 -2.53
N VAL A 244 -10.77 11.35 -2.50
CA VAL A 244 -11.54 10.21 -2.99
C VAL A 244 -12.62 9.84 -1.98
N GLY A 245 -13.89 9.97 -2.37
CA GLY A 245 -15.03 9.72 -1.47
C GLY A 245 -15.36 8.24 -1.29
N SER A 246 -15.10 7.39 -2.30
CA SER A 246 -15.40 5.97 -2.26
C SER A 246 -14.26 5.17 -1.63
N MET A 247 -14.56 4.37 -0.62
CA MET A 247 -13.60 3.46 0.00
C MET A 247 -13.09 2.40 -1.00
N GLU A 248 -13.97 1.86 -1.85
CA GLU A 248 -13.60 0.89 -2.89
C GLU A 248 -12.62 1.51 -3.91
N THR A 249 -12.90 2.73 -4.37
CA THR A 249 -12.00 3.43 -5.31
C THR A 249 -10.66 3.77 -4.66
N LYS A 250 -10.67 4.17 -3.39
CA LYS A 250 -9.47 4.47 -2.61
C LYS A 250 -8.60 3.25 -2.46
N SER A 251 -9.19 2.13 -2.03
CA SER A 251 -8.53 0.83 -1.93
C SER A 251 -7.94 0.39 -3.27
N LEU A 252 -8.70 0.53 -4.35
CA LEU A 252 -8.26 0.17 -5.70
C LEU A 252 -7.05 1.00 -6.16
N LEU A 253 -7.07 2.32 -5.96
CA LEU A 253 -5.93 3.19 -6.31
C LEU A 253 -4.67 2.81 -5.51
N MET A 254 -4.81 2.53 -4.21
CA MET A 254 -3.71 2.04 -3.38
C MET A 254 -3.18 0.69 -3.88
N GLY A 255 -4.06 -0.24 -4.20
CA GLY A 255 -3.70 -1.56 -4.72
C GLY A 255 -2.98 -1.50 -6.07
N ILE A 256 -3.47 -0.68 -7.00
CA ILE A 256 -2.82 -0.44 -8.30
C ILE A 256 -1.42 0.14 -8.13
N LEU A 257 -1.23 1.11 -7.24
CA LEU A 257 0.09 1.69 -6.97
C LEU A 257 1.07 0.63 -6.44
N VAL A 258 0.62 -0.23 -5.52
CA VAL A 258 1.46 -1.33 -4.98
C VAL A 258 1.79 -2.35 -6.06
N MET A 259 0.83 -2.73 -6.91
CA MET A 259 1.04 -3.67 -8.02
C MET A 259 2.06 -3.10 -9.03
N LYS A 260 1.87 -1.86 -9.47
CA LYS A 260 2.80 -1.20 -10.42
C LYS A 260 4.20 -1.06 -9.82
N LEU A 261 4.31 -0.70 -8.55
CA LEU A 261 5.59 -0.66 -7.85
C LEU A 261 6.27 -2.03 -7.84
N GLN A 262 5.52 -3.10 -7.54
CA GLN A 262 6.04 -4.46 -7.54
C GLN A 262 6.59 -4.84 -8.91
N GLU A 263 5.83 -4.65 -9.98
CA GLU A 263 6.23 -4.97 -11.34
C GLU A 263 7.45 -4.15 -11.79
N TYR A 264 7.45 -2.85 -11.47
CA TYR A 264 8.58 -1.98 -11.75
C TYR A 264 9.85 -2.43 -11.02
N ARG A 265 9.77 -2.77 -9.73
CA ARG A 265 10.94 -3.26 -8.95
C ARG A 265 11.46 -4.61 -9.46
N MET A 266 10.59 -5.52 -9.86
CA MET A 266 10.98 -6.80 -10.46
C MET A 266 11.82 -6.60 -11.74
N CYS A 267 11.53 -5.55 -12.51
CA CYS A 267 12.22 -5.25 -13.77
C CYS A 267 13.44 -4.34 -13.60
N SER A 268 13.39 -3.38 -12.68
CA SER A 268 14.41 -2.33 -12.55
C SER A 268 15.45 -2.60 -11.45
N SER A 269 15.26 -3.63 -10.63
CA SER A 269 16.14 -3.90 -9.49
C SER A 269 16.67 -5.33 -9.52
N GLY A 270 17.95 -5.49 -9.14
CA GLY A 270 18.52 -6.82 -8.90
C GLY A 270 18.03 -7.42 -7.58
N MET A 271 18.14 -8.75 -7.45
CA MET A 271 17.86 -9.43 -6.19
C MET A 271 18.89 -9.05 -5.12
N ASN A 272 18.45 -9.03 -3.86
CA ASN A 272 19.26 -8.66 -2.69
C ASN A 272 19.86 -7.23 -2.79
N SER A 273 19.11 -6.33 -3.39
CA SER A 273 19.48 -4.92 -3.50
C SER A 273 19.49 -4.24 -2.12
N ARG A 274 20.42 -3.29 -1.92
CA ARG A 274 20.37 -2.37 -0.77
C ARG A 274 19.08 -1.54 -0.84
N LEU A 275 18.65 -1.02 0.32
CA LEU A 275 17.50 -0.10 0.39
C LEU A 275 17.71 1.08 -0.54
N ARG A 276 16.80 1.29 -1.45
CA ARG A 276 16.80 2.38 -2.43
C ARG A 276 15.55 3.27 -2.37
N HIS A 277 14.46 2.70 -1.86
CA HIS A 277 13.18 3.40 -1.81
C HIS A 277 12.33 2.89 -0.64
N VAL A 278 11.44 3.74 -0.15
CA VAL A 278 10.50 3.40 0.92
C VAL A 278 9.10 3.86 0.54
N THR A 279 8.14 2.94 0.59
CA THR A 279 6.72 3.23 0.37
C THR A 279 5.98 3.30 1.70
N VAL A 280 5.33 4.42 1.96
CA VAL A 280 4.45 4.61 3.13
C VAL A 280 3.01 4.35 2.71
N LEU A 281 2.35 3.40 3.37
CA LEU A 281 0.92 3.18 3.27
C LEU A 281 0.26 3.70 4.55
N GLU A 282 -0.31 4.91 4.49
CA GLU A 282 -1.09 5.48 5.59
C GLU A 282 -2.49 4.88 5.61
N GLU A 283 -3.04 4.71 6.83
CA GLU A 283 -4.35 4.07 7.04
C GLU A 283 -4.49 2.78 6.21
N ALA A 284 -3.49 1.92 6.35
CA ALA A 284 -3.28 0.74 5.50
C ALA A 284 -4.48 -0.23 5.52
N HIS A 285 -5.35 -0.15 6.54
CA HIS A 285 -6.61 -0.89 6.57
C HIS A 285 -7.56 -0.57 5.40
N ASN A 286 -7.33 0.53 4.67
CA ASN A 286 -8.09 0.79 3.44
C ASN A 286 -7.81 -0.24 2.34
N LEU A 287 -6.61 -0.82 2.31
CA LEU A 287 -6.20 -1.83 1.33
C LEU A 287 -6.04 -3.23 1.96
N LEU A 288 -5.43 -3.30 3.14
CA LEU A 288 -4.96 -4.55 3.76
C LEU A 288 -5.86 -4.97 4.93
N ARG A 289 -7.17 -4.82 4.74
CA ARG A 289 -8.17 -5.06 5.80
C ARG A 289 -8.41 -6.54 6.02
N LYS A 290 -8.48 -6.92 7.30
CA LYS A 290 -8.95 -8.23 7.72
C LYS A 290 -10.40 -8.43 7.29
N THR A 291 -10.70 -9.56 6.65
CA THR A 291 -12.07 -9.96 6.30
C THR A 291 -12.73 -10.66 7.48
N SER A 292 -14.01 -10.32 7.76
CA SER A 292 -14.78 -11.00 8.80
C SER A 292 -15.29 -12.35 8.29
N ALA A 293 -15.27 -13.37 9.16
CA ALA A 293 -15.81 -14.70 8.85
C ALA A 293 -17.36 -14.73 8.68
N GLU A 294 -18.04 -13.62 8.96
CA GLU A 294 -19.50 -13.49 8.91
C GLU A 294 -20.06 -13.10 7.53
N GLN A 295 -19.21 -12.67 6.58
CA GLN A 295 -19.64 -12.49 5.19
C GLN A 295 -19.83 -13.84 4.52
N SER A 296 -20.74 -13.95 3.55
CA SER A 296 -21.03 -15.20 2.82
C SER A 296 -19.75 -16.00 2.56
N GLN A 297 -19.69 -17.24 3.05
CA GLN A 297 -18.45 -18.03 3.21
C GLN A 297 -17.52 -18.06 1.98
N GLU A 298 -18.05 -17.94 0.77
CA GLU A 298 -17.25 -17.96 -0.47
C GLU A 298 -16.61 -16.60 -0.79
N GLY A 299 -17.35 -15.50 -0.69
CA GLY A 299 -16.83 -14.17 -1.05
C GLY A 299 -15.81 -13.62 -0.04
N ALA A 300 -16.04 -13.83 1.27
CA ALA A 300 -15.11 -13.43 2.32
C ALA A 300 -13.78 -14.18 2.25
N ASN A 301 -13.82 -15.47 1.86
CA ASN A 301 -12.62 -16.28 1.72
C ASN A 301 -11.77 -15.83 0.52
N LEU A 302 -12.37 -15.44 -0.60
CA LEU A 302 -11.64 -14.94 -1.77
C LEU A 302 -10.93 -13.61 -1.46
N GLN A 303 -11.64 -12.63 -0.94
CA GLN A 303 -11.08 -11.32 -0.60
C GLN A 303 -9.95 -11.45 0.44
N GLY A 304 -10.14 -12.28 1.47
CA GLY A 304 -9.12 -12.50 2.50
C GLY A 304 -7.85 -13.14 1.93
N LYS A 305 -7.97 -14.11 1.02
CA LYS A 305 -6.83 -14.71 0.33
C LYS A 305 -6.09 -13.68 -0.53
N SER A 306 -6.80 -12.84 -1.26
CA SER A 306 -6.18 -11.81 -2.10
C SER A 306 -5.48 -10.73 -1.26
N VAL A 307 -6.03 -10.35 -0.12
CA VAL A 307 -5.36 -9.46 0.85
C VAL A 307 -4.10 -10.11 1.41
N GLU A 308 -4.14 -11.39 1.79
CA GLU A 308 -2.97 -12.14 2.25
C GLU A 308 -1.89 -12.25 1.16
N MET A 309 -2.28 -12.52 -0.09
CA MET A 309 -1.36 -12.56 -1.23
C MET A 309 -0.70 -11.20 -1.44
N LEU A 310 -1.44 -10.09 -1.33
CA LEU A 310 -0.91 -8.74 -1.44
C LEU A 310 0.07 -8.42 -0.31
N ALA A 311 -0.24 -8.82 0.93
CA ALA A 311 0.67 -8.66 2.06
C ALA A 311 1.98 -9.44 1.88
N ASN A 312 1.91 -10.64 1.31
CA ASN A 312 3.09 -11.44 0.98
C ASN A 312 3.89 -10.81 -0.17
N ALA A 313 3.22 -10.30 -1.21
CA ALA A 313 3.87 -9.57 -2.30
C ALA A 313 4.64 -8.34 -1.77
N ILE A 314 4.05 -7.58 -0.84
CA ILE A 314 4.73 -6.48 -0.14
C ILE A 314 5.98 -6.99 0.58
N ALA A 315 5.88 -8.10 1.32
CA ALA A 315 7.00 -8.68 2.06
C ALA A 315 8.17 -9.12 1.16
N GLU A 316 7.87 -9.62 -0.03
CA GLU A 316 8.88 -10.04 -1.02
C GLU A 316 9.65 -8.86 -1.62
N MET A 317 9.08 -7.67 -1.66
CA MET A 317 9.70 -6.49 -2.27
C MET A 317 10.98 -6.04 -1.58
N ARG A 318 11.22 -6.45 -0.33
CA ARG A 318 12.50 -6.25 0.36
C ARG A 318 13.70 -6.75 -0.46
N THR A 319 13.49 -7.83 -1.22
CA THR A 319 14.53 -8.44 -2.06
C THR A 319 15.04 -7.49 -3.15
N TYR A 320 14.19 -6.57 -3.57
CA TYR A 320 14.49 -5.55 -4.59
C TYR A 320 14.93 -4.20 -3.99
N GLY A 321 15.19 -4.13 -2.69
CA GLY A 321 15.58 -2.89 -2.00
C GLY A 321 14.43 -1.92 -1.77
N GLU A 322 13.19 -2.42 -1.77
CA GLU A 322 11.99 -1.66 -1.44
C GLU A 322 11.57 -1.90 0.01
N GLY A 323 11.51 -0.84 0.81
CA GLY A 323 11.00 -0.86 2.18
C GLY A 323 9.54 -0.38 2.23
N PHE A 324 8.75 -0.93 3.16
CA PHE A 324 7.41 -0.42 3.45
C PHE A 324 7.31 0.10 4.87
N ILE A 325 6.67 1.24 5.02
CA ILE A 325 6.16 1.76 6.30
C ILE A 325 4.65 1.60 6.25
N ILE A 326 4.14 0.64 7.01
CA ILE A 326 2.71 0.42 7.17
C ILE A 326 2.26 1.23 8.40
N ALA A 327 1.48 2.28 8.18
CA ALA A 327 1.01 3.15 9.24
C ALA A 327 -0.51 2.98 9.44
N ASP A 328 -0.93 2.64 10.65
CA ASP A 328 -2.34 2.46 10.97
C ASP A 328 -2.65 2.82 12.43
N GLN A 329 -3.84 3.34 12.68
CA GLN A 329 -4.29 3.69 14.04
C GLN A 329 -5.10 2.57 14.70
N ALA A 330 -5.58 1.59 13.95
CA ALA A 330 -6.39 0.47 14.43
C ALA A 330 -5.81 -0.87 13.92
N PRO A 331 -4.75 -1.38 14.54
CA PRO A 331 -4.09 -2.63 14.12
C PRO A 331 -5.03 -3.82 13.98
N GLY A 332 -6.08 -3.90 14.80
CA GLY A 332 -7.07 -4.96 14.75
C GLY A 332 -7.91 -5.02 13.47
N LEU A 333 -7.90 -3.95 12.66
CA LEU A 333 -8.55 -3.92 11.36
C LEU A 333 -7.69 -4.53 10.24
N LEU A 334 -6.37 -4.64 10.45
CA LEU A 334 -5.44 -5.16 9.46
C LEU A 334 -5.44 -6.69 9.42
N ASP A 335 -5.13 -7.23 8.26
CA ASP A 335 -4.78 -8.63 8.15
C ASP A 335 -3.51 -8.94 8.96
N MET A 336 -3.51 -10.09 9.62
CA MET A 336 -2.43 -10.48 10.53
C MET A 336 -1.08 -10.65 9.84
N SER A 337 -1.09 -11.06 8.57
CA SER A 337 0.13 -11.23 7.77
C SER A 337 0.88 -9.91 7.61
N VAL A 338 0.16 -8.79 7.50
CA VAL A 338 0.74 -7.44 7.38
C VAL A 338 1.61 -7.12 8.59
N ILE A 339 1.07 -7.31 9.81
CA ILE A 339 1.80 -7.02 11.06
C ILE A 339 2.97 -7.98 11.25
N ARG A 340 2.79 -9.26 10.91
CA ARG A 340 3.85 -10.30 11.04
C ARG A 340 5.02 -10.07 10.09
N ASN A 341 4.75 -9.58 8.88
CA ASN A 341 5.74 -9.37 7.84
C ASN A 341 6.58 -8.08 8.03
N THR A 342 6.32 -7.28 9.06
CA THR A 342 7.13 -6.11 9.41
C THR A 342 8.13 -6.46 10.51
N ASN A 343 9.41 -6.15 10.30
CA ASN A 343 10.47 -6.47 11.26
C ASN A 343 10.60 -5.39 12.36
N THR A 344 10.51 -4.12 11.98
CA THR A 344 10.55 -2.99 12.93
C THR A 344 9.13 -2.58 13.31
N LYS A 345 8.90 -2.36 14.62
CA LYS A 345 7.61 -1.87 15.13
C LYS A 345 7.82 -0.63 15.97
N ILE A 346 7.14 0.44 15.60
CA ILE A 346 7.10 1.71 16.34
C ILE A 346 5.68 1.85 16.89
N ILE A 347 5.55 1.71 18.20
CA ILE A 347 4.25 1.62 18.87
C ILE A 347 4.11 2.84 19.79
N LEU A 348 3.29 3.79 19.37
CA LEU A 348 2.87 4.91 20.21
C LEU A 348 1.71 4.46 21.12
N ARG A 349 1.16 5.38 21.93
CA ARG A 349 0.08 5.06 22.86
C ARG A 349 -1.11 4.39 22.16
N LEU A 350 -1.48 3.21 22.66
CA LEU A 350 -2.65 2.43 22.24
C LEU A 350 -3.58 2.19 23.44
N PRO A 351 -4.75 2.86 23.52
CA PRO A 351 -5.70 2.68 24.61
C PRO A 351 -6.43 1.34 24.57
N ASP A 352 -6.70 0.81 23.36
CA ASP A 352 -7.44 -0.44 23.18
C ASP A 352 -6.60 -1.65 23.59
N GLU A 353 -7.18 -2.54 24.40
CA GLU A 353 -6.46 -3.70 24.96
C GLU A 353 -6.18 -4.77 23.91
N GLU A 354 -7.13 -5.02 22.99
CA GLU A 354 -6.93 -6.04 21.95
C GLU A 354 -5.87 -5.61 20.95
N ASP A 355 -5.88 -4.34 20.56
CA ASP A 355 -4.86 -3.74 19.71
C ASP A 355 -3.47 -3.80 20.35
N ARG A 356 -3.36 -3.47 21.67
CA ARG A 356 -2.09 -3.58 22.41
C ARG A 356 -1.58 -5.01 22.45
N LYS A 357 -2.45 -5.98 22.77
CA LYS A 357 -2.08 -7.40 22.83
C LYS A 357 -1.63 -7.90 21.45
N LEU A 358 -2.35 -7.52 20.41
CA LEU A 358 -2.03 -7.90 19.04
C LEU A 358 -0.62 -7.44 18.65
N VAL A 359 -0.36 -6.14 18.75
CA VAL A 359 0.93 -5.56 18.33
C VAL A 359 2.05 -5.92 19.32
N GLY A 360 1.78 -5.88 20.60
CA GLY A 360 2.77 -6.21 21.64
C GLY A 360 3.25 -7.65 21.54
N LYS A 361 2.36 -8.62 21.32
CA LYS A 361 2.77 -10.02 21.09
C LYS A 361 3.59 -10.17 19.81
N SER A 362 3.25 -9.44 18.75
CA SER A 362 4.03 -9.47 17.51
C SER A 362 5.42 -8.82 17.66
N ALA A 363 5.60 -7.95 18.65
CA ALA A 363 6.87 -7.33 19.03
C ALA A 363 7.60 -8.09 20.17
N ALA A 364 7.11 -9.29 20.56
CA ALA A 364 7.64 -10.10 21.66
C ALA A 364 7.70 -9.37 23.03
N LEU A 365 6.76 -8.45 23.28
CA LEU A 365 6.64 -7.74 24.54
C LEU A 365 6.03 -8.62 25.63
N LYS A 366 6.46 -8.41 26.88
CA LYS A 366 5.87 -9.03 28.07
C LYS A 366 4.55 -8.34 28.43
N GLU A 367 3.68 -9.00 29.18
CA GLU A 367 2.36 -8.46 29.60
C GLU A 367 2.46 -7.06 30.23
N ALA A 368 3.41 -6.86 31.18
CA ALA A 368 3.62 -5.55 31.80
C ALA A 368 4.03 -4.45 30.81
N GLN A 369 4.80 -4.81 29.78
CA GLN A 369 5.19 -3.88 28.70
C GLN A 369 4.02 -3.56 27.78
N ILE A 370 3.15 -4.55 27.50
CA ILE A 370 1.91 -4.35 26.72
C ILE A 370 0.98 -3.39 27.46
N ASP A 371 0.84 -3.53 28.78
CA ASP A 371 0.03 -2.62 29.58
C ASP A 371 0.59 -1.20 29.58
N GLU A 372 1.90 -1.04 29.58
CA GLU A 372 2.57 0.25 29.52
C GLU A 372 2.26 1.04 28.25
N LEU A 373 2.01 0.37 27.13
CA LEU A 373 1.65 1.03 25.86
C LEU A 373 0.39 1.89 25.98
N SER A 374 -0.48 1.64 26.96
CA SER A 374 -1.66 2.48 27.21
C SER A 374 -1.35 3.81 27.91
N LYS A 375 -0.19 3.89 28.56
CA LYS A 375 0.22 4.99 29.45
C LYS A 375 1.25 5.92 28.81
N LEU A 376 1.77 5.56 27.62
CA LEU A 376 2.81 6.33 26.95
C LEU A 376 2.39 7.80 26.79
N PRO A 377 3.26 8.77 27.10
CA PRO A 377 3.03 10.17 26.81
C PRO A 377 2.93 10.45 25.31
N LEU A 378 2.45 11.65 24.96
CA LEU A 378 2.43 12.12 23.59
C LEU A 378 3.85 12.16 23.00
N GLY A 379 4.02 11.61 21.81
CA GLY A 379 5.32 11.58 21.11
C GLY A 379 6.33 10.57 21.65
N VAL A 380 5.93 9.71 22.57
CA VAL A 380 6.73 8.58 23.07
C VAL A 380 6.26 7.28 22.42
N ALA A 381 7.19 6.47 21.99
CA ALA A 381 6.96 5.18 21.33
C ALA A 381 7.85 4.09 21.96
#